data_aeca2751be4cb3e67091ae0ff70ad829
#
_entry.id   aeca2751be4cb3e67091ae0ff70ad829
#
_cell.length_a   1.000
_cell.length_b   1.000
_cell.length_c   1.000
_cell.angle_alpha   90.00
_cell.angle_beta   90.00
_cell.angle_gamma   90.00
#
_symmetry.space_group_name_H-M   'P 1'
#
loop_
_entity.id
_entity.type
_entity.pdbx_description
1 polymer ?
#
loop_
_entity_poly.entity_id
_entity_poly.type
_entity_poly.pdbx_seq_one_letter_code
_entity_poly.pdbx_strand_id
1 'polypeptide(L)'
;MPNIKSVIKDVKRSRQRHLRNQAAKSQIKTFVKKARAIIADSSAQPADVATTLSQTVSVIDKAHKRGIIHKNAAARRKSRLMKRAAQAIA
;
A
#
# COMPACT_ATOMS: atom_id res chain seq x y z
N MET A 1 -7.87 0.99 -41.64
CA MET A 1 -6.96 1.78 -40.81
C MET A 1 -6.14 0.85 -39.91
N PRO A 2 -4.83 0.77 -40.14
CA PRO A 2 -4.00 -0.12 -39.32
C PRO A 2 -3.91 0.32 -37.85
N ASN A 3 -4.20 1.57 -37.54
CA ASN A 3 -4.07 2.12 -36.18
C ASN A 3 -5.18 1.70 -35.21
N ILE A 4 -6.30 1.16 -35.72
CA ILE A 4 -7.43 0.78 -34.87
C ILE A 4 -7.08 -0.40 -33.97
N LYS A 5 -6.43 -1.42 -34.51
CA LYS A 5 -6.01 -2.59 -33.73
C LYS A 5 -4.99 -2.22 -32.65
N SER A 6 -4.06 -1.33 -33.00
CA SER A 6 -3.05 -0.82 -32.07
C SER A 6 -3.69 -0.02 -30.94
N VAL A 7 -4.65 0.85 -31.25
CA VAL A 7 -5.38 1.65 -30.26
C VAL A 7 -6.19 0.75 -29.32
N ILE A 8 -6.85 -0.28 -29.86
CA ILE A 8 -7.61 -1.24 -29.05
C ILE A 8 -6.70 -1.98 -28.07
N LYS A 9 -5.53 -2.42 -28.53
CA LYS A 9 -4.52 -3.06 -27.66
C LYS A 9 -4.05 -2.11 -26.57
N ASP A 10 -3.77 -0.86 -26.90
CA ASP A 10 -3.32 0.16 -25.94
C ASP A 10 -4.38 0.45 -24.90
N VAL A 11 -5.63 0.58 -25.28
CA VAL A 11 -6.75 0.79 -24.37
C VAL A 11 -6.89 -0.41 -23.42
N LYS A 12 -6.78 -1.61 -23.96
CA LYS A 12 -6.85 -2.85 -23.16
C LYS A 12 -5.72 -2.93 -22.15
N ARG A 13 -4.48 -2.62 -22.55
CA ARG A 13 -3.33 -2.55 -21.66
C ARG A 13 -3.49 -1.47 -20.59
N SER A 14 -3.97 -0.28 -20.97
CA SER A 14 -4.23 0.81 -20.04
C SER A 14 -5.25 0.42 -18.99
N ARG A 15 -6.33 -0.26 -19.38
CA ARG A 15 -7.34 -0.76 -18.44
C ARG A 15 -6.75 -1.76 -17.47
N GLN A 16 -5.95 -2.70 -17.96
CA GLN A 16 -5.29 -3.69 -17.11
C GLN A 16 -4.34 -3.04 -16.11
N ARG A 17 -3.54 -2.07 -16.54
CA ARG A 17 -2.65 -1.31 -15.67
C ARG A 17 -3.44 -0.55 -14.63
N HIS A 18 -4.51 0.12 -15.03
CA HIS A 18 -5.37 0.90 -14.13
C HIS A 18 -5.98 -0.01 -13.07
N LEU A 19 -6.49 -1.18 -13.44
CA LEU A 19 -7.06 -2.15 -12.51
C LEU A 19 -6.00 -2.68 -11.53
N ARG A 20 -4.81 -3.00 -12.02
CA ARG A 20 -3.70 -3.44 -11.16
C ARG A 20 -3.28 -2.36 -10.19
N ASN A 21 -3.15 -1.12 -10.66
CA ASN A 21 -2.75 0.00 -9.82
C ASN A 21 -3.83 0.32 -8.79
N GLN A 22 -5.10 0.27 -9.18
CA GLN A 22 -6.22 0.48 -8.28
C GLN A 22 -6.28 -0.61 -7.20
N ALA A 23 -6.09 -1.87 -7.59
CA ALA A 23 -6.04 -2.99 -6.66
C ALA A 23 -4.91 -2.83 -5.64
N ALA A 24 -3.71 -2.45 -6.10
CA ALA A 24 -2.56 -2.22 -5.22
C ALA A 24 -2.81 -1.05 -4.26
N LYS A 25 -3.38 0.05 -4.73
CA LYS A 25 -3.74 1.19 -3.87
C LYS A 25 -4.78 0.82 -2.84
N SER A 26 -5.79 0.04 -3.22
CA SER A 26 -6.81 -0.46 -2.30
C SER A 26 -6.21 -1.38 -1.25
N GLN A 27 -5.28 -2.24 -1.64
CA GLN A 27 -4.56 -3.12 -0.73
C GLN A 27 -3.76 -2.32 0.31
N ILE A 28 -3.07 -1.26 -0.12
CA ILE A 28 -2.34 -0.37 0.78
C ILE A 28 -3.30 0.26 1.80
N LYS A 29 -4.43 0.77 1.35
CA LYS A 29 -5.44 1.37 2.24
C LYS A 29 -5.94 0.36 3.28
N THR A 30 -6.21 -0.87 2.85
CA THR A 30 -6.69 -1.94 3.73
C THR A 30 -5.64 -2.27 4.79
N PHE A 31 -4.37 -2.45 4.40
CA PHE A 31 -3.30 -2.75 5.34
C PHE A 31 -3.03 -1.59 6.30
N VAL A 32 -3.08 -0.35 5.81
CA VAL A 32 -2.92 0.83 6.67
C VAL A 32 -4.05 0.92 7.70
N LYS A 33 -5.29 0.65 7.31
CA LYS A 33 -6.43 0.61 8.24
C LYS A 33 -6.25 -0.47 9.31
N LYS A 34 -5.85 -1.67 8.90
CA LYS A 34 -5.58 -2.77 9.84
C LYS A 34 -4.47 -2.41 10.82
N ALA A 35 -3.38 -1.84 10.31
CA ALA A 35 -2.26 -1.42 11.15
C ALA A 35 -2.69 -0.36 12.17
N ARG A 36 -3.46 0.63 11.74
CA ARG A 36 -3.98 1.67 12.64
C ARG A 36 -4.90 1.09 13.71
N ALA A 37 -5.77 0.18 13.33
CA ALA A 37 -6.70 -0.45 14.26
C ALA A 37 -5.96 -1.25 15.33
N ILE A 38 -4.95 -2.03 14.93
CA ILE A 38 -4.15 -2.83 15.86
C ILE A 38 -3.29 -1.94 16.76
N ILE A 39 -2.70 -0.87 16.23
CA ILE A 39 -1.92 0.09 17.00
C ILE A 39 -2.80 0.79 18.04
N ALA A 40 -4.03 1.14 17.67
CA ALA A 40 -4.98 1.80 18.57
C ALA A 40 -5.58 0.86 19.61
N ASP A 41 -5.53 -0.44 19.39
CA ASP A 41 -6.07 -1.45 20.30
C ASP A 41 -5.10 -1.68 21.46
N SER A 42 -5.49 -1.25 22.64
CA SER A 42 -4.67 -1.41 23.86
C SER A 42 -4.51 -2.86 24.29
N SER A 43 -5.39 -3.75 23.83
CA SER A 43 -5.33 -5.19 24.14
C SER A 43 -4.47 -5.98 23.16
N ALA A 44 -4.01 -5.36 22.05
CA ALA A 44 -3.20 -6.03 21.05
C ALA A 44 -1.82 -6.39 21.61
N GLN A 45 -1.36 -7.59 21.27
CA GLN A 45 -0.02 -8.04 21.63
C GLN A 45 1.04 -7.26 20.82
N PRO A 46 2.18 -6.89 21.45
CA PRO A 46 3.26 -6.22 20.71
C PRO A 46 3.76 -7.01 19.50
N ALA A 47 3.76 -8.34 19.56
CA ALA A 47 4.14 -9.21 18.46
C ALA A 47 3.18 -9.03 17.25
N ASP A 48 1.88 -8.94 17.50
CA ASP A 48 0.87 -8.74 16.46
C ASP A 48 1.01 -7.37 15.80
N VAL A 49 1.29 -6.34 16.58
CA VAL A 49 1.56 -4.98 16.08
C VAL A 49 2.77 -4.99 15.16
N ALA A 50 3.86 -5.61 15.60
CA ALA A 50 5.09 -5.71 14.82
C ALA A 50 4.88 -6.47 13.51
N THR A 51 4.16 -7.60 13.55
CA THR A 51 3.85 -8.40 12.37
C THR A 51 3.03 -7.62 11.36
N THR A 52 1.95 -6.97 11.81
CA THR A 52 1.07 -6.16 10.95
C THR A 52 1.82 -4.98 10.36
N LEU A 53 2.64 -4.32 11.14
CA LEU A 53 3.47 -3.20 10.69
C LEU A 53 4.44 -3.64 9.61
N SER A 54 5.12 -4.77 9.82
CA SER A 54 6.04 -5.35 8.85
C SER A 54 5.36 -5.70 7.53
N GLN A 55 4.18 -6.32 7.59
CA GLN A 55 3.39 -6.63 6.40
C GLN A 55 2.97 -5.37 5.64
N THR A 56 2.53 -4.34 6.36
CA THR A 56 2.13 -3.06 5.77
C THR A 56 3.29 -2.36 5.08
N VAL A 57 4.45 -2.32 5.72
CA VAL A 57 5.67 -1.76 5.14
C VAL A 57 6.07 -2.51 3.88
N SER A 58 6.00 -3.84 3.90
CA SER A 58 6.30 -4.68 2.74
C SER A 58 5.38 -4.37 1.56
N VAL A 59 4.08 -4.23 1.79
CA VAL A 59 3.09 -3.90 0.75
C VAL A 59 3.39 -2.52 0.15
N ILE A 60 3.70 -1.53 0.99
CA ILE A 60 4.04 -0.17 0.54
C ILE A 60 5.32 -0.19 -0.30
N ASP A 61 6.36 -0.90 0.13
CA ASP A 61 7.62 -1.00 -0.59
C ASP A 61 7.46 -1.68 -1.95
N LYS A 62 6.67 -2.75 -2.03
CA LYS A 62 6.36 -3.43 -3.28
C LYS A 62 5.63 -2.51 -4.26
N ALA A 63 4.67 -1.73 -3.77
CA ALA A 63 3.94 -0.76 -4.59
C ALA A 63 4.87 0.34 -5.10
N HIS A 64 5.80 0.80 -4.27
CA HIS A 64 6.82 1.77 -4.67
C HIS A 64 7.74 1.21 -5.76
N LYS A 65 8.21 -0.03 -5.61
CA LYS A 65 9.05 -0.68 -6.62
C LYS A 65 8.36 -0.81 -7.97
N ARG A 66 7.05 -1.02 -7.97
CA ARG A 66 6.25 -1.09 -9.20
C ARG A 66 5.93 0.28 -9.79
N GLY A 67 6.30 1.36 -9.11
CA GLY A 67 6.02 2.72 -9.57
C GLY A 67 4.58 3.16 -9.36
N ILE A 68 3.79 2.43 -8.56
CA ILE A 68 2.39 2.76 -8.29
C ILE A 68 2.27 3.97 -7.39
N ILE A 69 3.16 4.08 -6.41
CA ILE A 69 3.23 5.23 -5.51
C ILE A 69 4.63 5.85 -5.57
N HIS A 70 4.67 7.18 -5.38
CA HIS A 70 5.92 7.91 -5.35
C HIS A 70 6.70 7.60 -4.06
N LYS A 71 8.05 7.64 -4.13
CA LYS A 71 8.91 7.37 -2.98
C LYS A 71 8.60 8.24 -1.77
N ASN A 72 8.24 9.50 -1.99
CA ASN A 72 7.90 10.41 -0.90
C ASN A 72 6.60 10.02 -0.20
N ALA A 73 5.60 9.57 -0.96
CA ALA A 73 4.35 9.07 -0.39
C ALA A 73 4.58 7.79 0.41
N ALA A 74 5.39 6.88 -0.12
CA ALA A 74 5.76 5.64 0.57
C ALA A 74 6.48 5.93 1.88
N ALA A 75 7.47 6.79 1.86
CA ALA A 75 8.22 7.19 3.05
C ALA A 75 7.34 7.85 4.09
N ARG A 76 6.41 8.72 3.67
CA ARG A 76 5.47 9.41 4.56
C ARG A 76 4.54 8.40 5.27
N ARG A 77 3.98 7.46 4.52
CA ARG A 77 3.08 6.43 5.08
C ARG A 77 3.80 5.55 6.08
N LYS A 78 5.01 5.08 5.74
CA LYS A 78 5.83 4.27 6.64
C LYS A 78 6.20 5.03 7.91
N SER A 79 6.67 6.25 7.77
CA SER A 79 7.06 7.10 8.89
C SER A 79 5.92 7.36 9.87
N ARG A 80 4.72 7.68 9.35
CA ARG A 80 3.54 7.91 10.18
C ARG A 80 3.11 6.68 10.96
N LEU A 81 3.14 5.51 10.31
CA LEU A 81 2.80 4.25 10.97
C LEU A 81 3.80 3.88 12.06
N MET A 82 5.09 4.04 11.78
CA MET A 82 6.14 3.77 12.75
C MET A 82 6.07 4.69 13.97
N LYS A 83 5.76 5.97 13.75
CA LYS A 83 5.56 6.93 14.85
C LYS A 83 4.39 6.53 15.74
N ARG A 84 3.27 6.16 15.13
CA ARG A 84 2.10 5.72 15.90
C ARG A 84 2.37 4.46 16.69
N ALA A 85 3.08 3.51 16.10
CA ALA A 85 3.47 2.27 16.77
C ALA A 85 4.41 2.55 17.95
N ALA A 86 5.38 3.42 17.77
CA ALA A 86 6.30 3.82 18.83
C ALA A 86 5.58 4.52 19.98
N GLN A 87 4.63 5.40 19.68
CA GLN A 87 3.83 6.09 20.71
C GLN A 87 2.93 5.13 21.47
N ALA A 88 2.38 4.13 20.79
CA ALA A 88 1.51 3.13 21.43
C ALA A 88 2.27 2.19 22.36
N ILE A 89 3.53 1.91 22.06
CA ILE A 89 4.40 1.03 22.86
C ILE A 89 5.02 1.81 24.02
N ALA A 90 5.26 3.08 23.86
CA ALA A 90 5.74 3.96 24.90
C ALA A 90 4.60 4.27 25.89
#